data_842bc4743fa205cdeb16f2d5fd52c59f
#
_entry.id   842bc4743fa205cdeb16f2d5fd52c59f
#
_cell.length_a   1.000
_cell.length_b   1.000
_cell.length_c   1.000
_cell.angle_alpha   90.00
_cell.angle_beta   90.00
_cell.angle_gamma   90.00
#
_symmetry.space_group_name_H-M   'P 1'
#
loop_
_entity.id
_entity.type
_entity.pdbx_description
1 polymer ?
#
loop_
_entity_poly.entity_id
_entity_poly.type
_entity_poly.pdbx_seq_one_letter_code
_entity_poly.pdbx_strand_id
1 'polypeptide(L)'
;MLSKLELSNMLHLLEIPVGEGEQFLEDKKNKVKVCYWEYVWTDEMASGEDYENVVTYQVSFKADKPRHPKLLELKHRLNEANIHPVFYHEYVKGVDGPGYFHSYCSVDVLEEL
;
A
#
# COMPACT_ATOMS: atom_id res chain seq x y z
N MET A 1 -8.34 -13.11 3.35
CA MET A 1 -7.07 -12.46 2.93
C MET A 1 -7.10 -12.24 1.43
N LEU A 2 -6.63 -11.07 0.98
CA LEU A 2 -6.63 -10.73 -0.45
C LEU A 2 -5.57 -11.51 -1.22
N SER A 3 -5.78 -11.66 -2.53
CA SER A 3 -4.71 -12.01 -3.47
C SER A 3 -3.96 -10.74 -3.89
N LYS A 4 -2.79 -10.91 -4.52
CA LYS A 4 -2.05 -9.77 -5.07
C LYS A 4 -2.87 -9.02 -6.11
N LEU A 5 -3.60 -9.74 -6.97
CA LEU A 5 -4.44 -9.12 -8.00
C LEU A 5 -5.56 -8.29 -7.37
N GLU A 6 -6.20 -8.80 -6.33
CA GLU A 6 -7.25 -8.07 -5.64
C GLU A 6 -6.71 -6.78 -4.99
N LEU A 7 -5.51 -6.84 -4.39
CA LEU A 7 -4.86 -5.65 -3.84
C LEU A 7 -4.57 -4.64 -4.95
N SER A 8 -3.97 -5.08 -6.04
CA SER A 8 -3.66 -4.21 -7.18
C SER A 8 -4.93 -3.55 -7.74
N ASN A 9 -5.99 -4.32 -7.92
CA ASN A 9 -7.27 -3.80 -8.41
C ASN A 9 -7.84 -2.75 -7.46
N MET A 10 -7.76 -2.99 -6.17
CA MET A 10 -8.23 -2.04 -5.16
C MET A 10 -7.49 -0.70 -5.27
N LEU A 11 -6.17 -0.75 -5.45
CA LEU A 11 -5.37 0.47 -5.59
C LEU A 11 -5.72 1.23 -6.89
N HIS A 12 -5.93 0.50 -7.99
CA HIS A 12 -6.31 1.13 -9.25
C HIS A 12 -7.70 1.77 -9.21
N LEU A 13 -8.60 1.28 -8.37
CA LEU A 13 -9.93 1.87 -8.19
C LEU A 13 -9.88 3.26 -7.55
N LEU A 14 -8.75 3.64 -6.97
CA LEU A 14 -8.58 4.99 -6.41
C LEU A 14 -8.47 6.06 -7.48
N GLU A 15 -8.24 5.67 -8.74
CA GLU A 15 -8.12 6.59 -9.88
C GLU A 15 -6.98 7.62 -9.72
N ILE A 16 -5.88 7.18 -9.11
CA ILE A 16 -4.63 7.94 -8.99
C ILE A 16 -3.49 7.08 -9.53
N PRO A 17 -2.34 7.67 -9.85
CA PRO A 17 -1.20 6.87 -10.31
C PRO A 17 -0.84 5.77 -9.30
N VAL A 18 -0.67 4.55 -9.81
CA VAL A 18 -0.30 3.37 -9.04
C VAL A 18 1.00 2.81 -9.60
N GLY A 19 1.91 2.46 -8.72
CA GLY A 19 3.16 1.84 -9.14
C GLY A 19 3.56 0.71 -8.21
N GLU A 20 4.38 -0.19 -8.72
CA GLU A 20 4.99 -1.23 -7.94
C GLU A 20 6.48 -0.89 -7.80
N GLY A 21 6.91 -0.68 -6.57
CA GLY A 21 8.27 -0.32 -6.26
C GLY A 21 8.40 1.03 -5.56
N GLU A 22 9.48 1.18 -4.81
CA GLU A 22 9.72 2.34 -3.97
C GLU A 22 10.00 3.62 -4.77
N GLN A 23 10.60 3.50 -5.96
CA GLN A 23 10.97 4.64 -6.78
C GLN A 23 9.79 5.53 -7.16
N PHE A 24 8.57 5.03 -7.08
CA PHE A 24 7.38 5.83 -7.35
C PHE A 24 7.18 6.95 -6.33
N LEU A 25 7.73 6.82 -5.13
CA LEU A 25 7.65 7.87 -4.12
C LEU A 25 8.51 9.09 -4.47
N GLU A 26 9.54 8.89 -5.28
CA GLU A 26 10.47 9.93 -5.69
C GLU A 26 10.02 10.70 -6.94
N ASP A 27 8.93 10.27 -7.56
CA ASP A 27 8.39 10.91 -8.74
C ASP A 27 7.91 12.33 -8.38
N LYS A 28 8.54 13.34 -8.98
CA LYS A 28 8.21 14.75 -8.74
C LYS A 28 7.03 15.24 -9.58
N LYS A 29 6.61 14.46 -10.57
CA LYS A 29 5.55 14.82 -11.51
C LYS A 29 4.17 14.72 -10.88
N ASN A 30 3.96 13.69 -10.06
CA ASN A 30 2.67 13.42 -9.44
C ASN A 30 2.69 13.81 -7.97
N LYS A 31 1.76 14.67 -7.56
CA LYS A 31 1.64 15.10 -6.17
C LYS A 31 0.94 14.06 -5.30
N VAL A 32 0.08 13.25 -5.92
CA VAL A 32 -0.70 12.22 -5.25
C VAL A 32 -0.51 10.92 -6.01
N LYS A 33 -0.08 9.89 -5.32
CA LYS A 33 0.10 8.56 -5.90
C LYS A 33 0.20 7.50 -4.82
N VAL A 34 0.01 6.26 -5.21
CA VAL A 34 0.18 5.11 -4.33
C VAL A 34 1.13 4.12 -4.99
N CYS A 35 2.00 3.53 -4.19
CA CYS A 35 2.86 2.46 -4.65
C CYS A 35 2.90 1.34 -3.61
N TYR A 36 3.30 0.17 -4.04
CA TYR A 36 3.35 -0.98 -3.16
C TYR A 36 4.51 -1.88 -3.57
N TRP A 37 5.08 -2.58 -2.58
CA TRP A 37 6.15 -3.56 -2.81
C TRP A 37 6.16 -4.59 -1.70
N GLU A 38 6.60 -5.81 -2.02
CA GLU A 38 6.73 -6.85 -1.03
C GLU A 38 7.96 -6.63 -0.17
N TYR A 39 7.88 -6.94 1.12
CA TYR A 39 9.03 -6.82 2.00
C TYR A 39 9.17 -7.98 3.00
N VAL A 40 8.14 -8.79 3.18
CA VAL A 40 8.19 -9.96 4.08
C VAL A 40 7.48 -11.13 3.42
N TRP A 41 8.10 -12.29 3.48
CA TRP A 41 7.47 -13.56 3.13
C TRP A 41 7.34 -14.40 4.40
N THR A 42 6.17 -14.98 4.59
CA THR A 42 5.89 -15.83 5.75
C THR A 42 5.14 -17.07 5.31
N ASP A 43 5.49 -18.20 5.90
CA ASP A 43 4.72 -19.43 5.72
C ASP A 43 3.76 -19.55 6.89
N GLU A 44 2.48 -19.72 6.58
CA GLU A 44 1.46 -19.99 7.59
C GLU A 44 0.85 -21.35 7.33
N MET A 45 0.64 -22.10 8.42
CA MET A 45 -0.01 -23.39 8.33
C MET A 45 -1.49 -23.17 8.04
N ALA A 46 -1.94 -23.66 6.90
CA ALA A 46 -3.33 -23.49 6.46
C ALA A 46 -4.24 -24.49 7.16
N SER A 47 -4.21 -25.75 6.75
CA SER A 47 -5.02 -26.80 7.36
C SER A 47 -4.23 -28.10 7.35
N GLY A 48 -4.01 -28.65 8.54
CA GLY A 48 -3.25 -29.87 8.67
C GLY A 48 -1.75 -29.64 8.45
N GLU A 49 -1.18 -30.28 7.45
CA GLU A 49 0.27 -30.26 7.19
C GLU A 49 0.70 -29.27 6.11
N ASP A 50 -0.24 -28.63 5.44
CA ASP A 50 0.08 -27.73 4.34
C ASP A 50 0.33 -26.31 4.83
N TYR A 51 1.26 -25.64 4.16
CA TYR A 51 1.59 -24.24 4.41
C TYR A 51 1.13 -23.38 3.26
N GLU A 52 0.67 -22.19 3.57
CA GLU A 52 0.35 -21.15 2.60
C GLU A 52 1.41 -20.06 2.66
N ASN A 53 1.79 -19.54 1.51
CA ASN A 53 2.70 -18.41 1.45
C ASN A 53 1.93 -17.11 1.68
N VAL A 54 2.38 -16.33 2.64
CA VAL A 54 1.84 -15.01 2.92
C VAL A 54 2.91 -14.00 2.55
N VAL A 55 2.57 -13.11 1.64
CA VAL A 55 3.45 -12.02 1.24
C VAL A 55 2.90 -10.74 1.85
N THR A 56 3.72 -10.06 2.63
CA THR A 56 3.35 -8.78 3.22
C THR A 56 3.83 -7.67 2.31
N TYR A 57 2.90 -6.86 1.84
CA TYR A 57 3.18 -5.69 1.02
C TYR A 57 3.14 -4.44 1.88
N GLN A 58 4.11 -3.56 1.67
CA GLN A 58 3.97 -2.20 2.15
C GLN A 58 3.22 -1.41 1.09
N VAL A 59 2.16 -0.74 1.52
CA VAL A 59 1.38 0.16 0.66
C VAL A 59 1.70 1.58 1.11
N SER A 60 2.28 2.35 0.21
CA SER A 60 2.72 3.71 0.49
C SER A 60 1.93 4.72 -0.32
N PHE A 61 1.40 5.72 0.36
CA PHE A 61 0.58 6.77 -0.24
C PHE A 61 1.29 8.11 -0.11
N LYS A 62 1.47 8.79 -1.23
CA LYS A 62 2.07 10.11 -1.27
C LYS A 62 0.98 11.14 -1.52
N ALA A 63 0.98 12.23 -0.77
CA ALA A 63 0.01 13.31 -0.94
C ALA A 63 0.65 14.67 -0.69
N ASP A 64 0.00 15.71 -1.18
CA ASP A 64 0.42 17.10 -0.98
C ASP A 64 -0.23 17.71 0.27
N LYS A 65 -1.11 16.99 0.94
CA LYS A 65 -1.76 17.45 2.17
C LYS A 65 -2.09 16.25 3.08
N PRO A 66 -2.21 16.49 4.40
CA PRO A 66 -2.62 15.44 5.32
C PRO A 66 -4.09 15.06 5.10
N ARG A 67 -4.44 13.83 5.43
CA ARG A 67 -5.82 13.33 5.31
C ARG A 67 -6.42 13.54 3.92
N HIS A 68 -5.61 13.27 2.88
CA HIS A 68 -6.09 13.38 1.51
C HIS A 68 -7.32 12.49 1.31
N PRO A 69 -8.36 12.96 0.57
CA PRO A 69 -9.56 12.16 0.33
C PRO A 69 -9.32 10.78 -0.24
N LYS A 70 -8.32 10.64 -1.12
CA LYS A 70 -7.97 9.33 -1.70
C LYS A 70 -7.33 8.40 -0.68
N LEU A 71 -6.61 8.93 0.29
CA LEU A 71 -6.06 8.13 1.39
C LEU A 71 -7.21 7.60 2.27
N LEU A 72 -8.20 8.43 2.57
CA LEU A 72 -9.37 8.02 3.31
C LEU A 72 -10.17 6.97 2.54
N GLU A 73 -10.28 7.13 1.23
CA GLU A 73 -10.92 6.12 0.37
C GLU A 73 -10.17 4.78 0.43
N LEU A 74 -8.84 4.80 0.37
CA LEU A 74 -8.03 3.60 0.52
C LEU A 74 -8.33 2.89 1.84
N LYS A 75 -8.33 3.65 2.94
CA LYS A 75 -8.64 3.08 4.25
C LYS A 75 -10.03 2.42 4.27
N HIS A 76 -11.03 3.10 3.71
CA HIS A 76 -12.39 2.56 3.68
C HIS A 76 -12.47 1.29 2.83
N ARG A 77 -11.80 1.24 1.69
CA ARG A 77 -11.79 0.04 0.85
C ARG A 77 -11.13 -1.14 1.54
N LEU A 78 -10.03 -0.90 2.24
CA LEU A 78 -9.37 -1.96 3.03
C LEU A 78 -10.31 -2.45 4.14
N ASN A 79 -10.95 -1.54 4.86
CA ASN A 79 -11.87 -1.89 5.93
C ASN A 79 -13.08 -2.69 5.41
N GLU A 80 -13.61 -2.35 4.26
CA GLU A 80 -14.70 -3.09 3.63
C GLU A 80 -14.27 -4.52 3.26
N ALA A 81 -13.00 -4.73 2.96
CA ALA A 81 -12.43 -6.05 2.72
C ALA A 81 -12.01 -6.74 4.02
N ASN A 82 -12.43 -6.21 5.17
CA ASN A 82 -12.10 -6.70 6.50
C ASN A 82 -10.58 -6.68 6.79
N ILE A 83 -9.89 -5.68 6.26
CA ILE A 83 -8.48 -5.44 6.51
C ILE A 83 -8.36 -4.12 7.27
N HIS A 84 -7.75 -4.17 8.45
CA HIS A 84 -7.67 -3.02 9.36
C HIS A 84 -6.21 -2.76 9.74
N PRO A 85 -5.38 -2.32 8.78
CA PRO A 85 -3.97 -2.10 9.05
C PRO A 85 -3.74 -0.84 9.87
N VAL A 86 -2.59 -0.78 10.50
CA VAL A 86 -2.11 0.43 11.15
C VAL A 86 -1.52 1.34 10.07
N PHE A 87 -1.98 2.57 10.02
CA PHE A 87 -1.41 3.58 9.11
C PHE A 87 -0.41 4.43 9.88
N TYR A 88 0.77 4.58 9.29
CA TYR A 88 1.82 5.48 9.78
C TYR A 88 1.90 6.67 8.86
N HIS A 89 2.22 7.83 9.41
CA HIS A 89 2.29 9.08 8.65
C HIS A 89 3.60 9.79 8.97
N GLU A 90 4.20 10.38 7.94
CA GLU A 90 5.39 11.21 8.10
C GLU A 90 5.38 12.33 7.05
N TYR A 91 6.07 13.42 7.35
CA TYR A 91 6.32 14.46 6.37
C TYR A 91 7.75 14.33 5.86
N VAL A 92 7.91 14.25 4.55
CA VAL A 92 9.21 14.14 3.90
C VAL A 92 9.55 15.47 3.27
N LYS A 93 10.63 16.08 3.73
CA LYS A 93 11.09 17.37 3.18
C LYS A 93 11.62 17.19 1.77
N GLY A 94 11.29 18.14 0.89
CA GLY A 94 11.90 18.20 -0.44
C GLY A 94 13.31 18.74 -0.37
N VAL A 95 14.17 18.27 -1.28
CA VAL A 95 15.54 18.77 -1.40
C VAL A 95 15.56 20.06 -2.23
N ASP A 96 14.83 20.05 -3.35
CA ASP A 96 14.76 21.17 -4.29
C ASP A 96 13.30 21.55 -4.58
N GLY A 97 12.50 21.69 -3.54
CA GLY A 97 11.09 22.02 -3.71
C GLY A 97 10.26 21.60 -2.51
N PRO A 98 8.94 21.64 -2.63
CA PRO A 98 8.06 21.24 -1.52
C PRO A 98 8.21 19.76 -1.21
N GLY A 99 8.09 19.42 0.07
CA GLY A 99 8.03 18.04 0.49
C GLY A 99 6.67 17.42 0.23
N TYR A 100 6.44 16.26 0.83
CA TYR A 100 5.17 15.56 0.69
C TYR A 100 4.83 14.82 1.98
N PHE A 101 3.56 14.47 2.10
CA PHE A 101 3.09 13.60 3.18
C PHE A 101 3.12 12.15 2.71
N HIS A 102 3.73 11.30 3.50
CA HIS A 102 3.85 9.87 3.24
C HIS A 102 3.06 9.10 4.29
N SER A 103 2.06 8.36 3.85
CA SER A 103 1.27 7.48 4.70
C SER A 103 1.46 6.06 4.24
N TYR A 104 1.69 5.13 5.14
CA TYR A 104 1.95 3.75 4.75
C TYR A 104 1.36 2.76 5.74
N CYS A 105 1.06 1.59 5.21
CA CYS A 105 0.54 0.46 5.99
C CYS A 105 1.04 -0.85 5.40
N SER A 106 0.83 -1.93 6.13
CA SER A 106 1.17 -3.27 5.69
C SER A 106 -0.09 -4.06 5.40
N VAL A 107 -0.11 -4.77 4.29
CA VAL A 107 -1.23 -5.62 3.88
C VAL A 107 -0.69 -6.99 3.52
N ASP A 108 -1.25 -8.03 4.15
CA ASP A 108 -0.89 -9.41 3.87
C ASP A 108 -1.75 -9.95 2.75
N VAL A 109 -1.14 -10.64 1.81
CA VAL A 109 -1.84 -11.32 0.72
C VAL A 109 -1.40 -12.78 0.64
N LEU A 110 -2.30 -13.61 0.13
CA LEU A 110 -1.96 -14.99 -0.22
C LEU A 110 -1.40 -14.98 -1.63
N GLU A 111 -0.20 -15.52 -1.79
CA GLU A 111 0.46 -15.55 -3.09
C GLU A 111 1.28 -16.83 -3.19
N GLU A 112 1.18 -17.50 -4.32
CA GLU A 112 2.01 -18.68 -4.60
C GLU A 112 3.37 -18.21 -5.09
N LEU A 113 4.41 -18.61 -4.37
CA LEU A 113 5.80 -18.23 -4.68
C LEU A 113 6.52 -19.26 -5.53
#